data_e8629f59d86e32cb8381187aac9fc5ae
#
_entry.id   e8629f59d86e32cb8381187aac9fc5ae
#
_cell.length_a   1.000
_cell.length_b   1.000
_cell.length_c   1.000
_cell.angle_alpha   90.00
_cell.angle_beta   90.00
_cell.angle_gamma   90.00
#
_symmetry.space_group_name_H-M   'P 1'
#
loop_
_entity.id
_entity.type
_entity.pdbx_description
1 polymer ?
#
loop_
_entity_poly.entity_id
_entity_poly.type
_entity_poly.pdbx_seq_one_letter_code
_entity_poly.pdbx_strand_id
1 'polypeptide(L)'
;MPQLLTLSRAARLVGTTRSTLQKKIQSGELSTFEGEVAVTDLLRAYPDTTMEDTSMLERVEQIKANAIYDKRPEYTALPSPEVLFARLITLSQELISTKLELKSYSELIETLSQKLIDTEKTEQANLRSQITALHDWLKTERQNRSQKVSEPTAQLLAKDTLLRIMAAHVKVIPSGHEFFIEGNDSILEAALRAGLALNYGCTSGNCGLCKARVVSGEVQQIRHHDYVISEAEKRMNYKLMCSCTAVTDITIEAAEAHSVADIPQQEIEAKVKKLEHLADNLLILHLQTPRTQTLRFFAGQKATLILEDGLSADYFIASCPCDGRNLEFHLDQRPNDPFTEAVFNRLKKGQIVNLKGPKGDFVLQEDSTRPALFIAYSHGFAPIKSLIEHVIALDTVPSFHLYWIASQKSKHYQNNWCRAWADALDNLHYTPLMADAHDETLLEQSLTQIIKDYPKLNDFEVYIAGPEAFITAAKAMLHQHHLPASQCHTDILNEM
;
A
#
# COMPACT_ATOMS: atom_id res chain seq x y z
N MET A 1 -2.98 25.33 18.34
CA MET A 1 -2.22 24.98 17.12
C MET A 1 -3.18 24.26 16.18
N PRO A 2 -3.11 24.42 14.87
CA PRO A 2 -3.93 23.60 13.96
C PRO A 2 -3.55 22.14 14.17
N GLN A 3 -4.53 21.25 14.26
CA GLN A 3 -4.30 19.83 14.33
C GLN A 3 -3.82 19.35 12.96
N LEU A 4 -2.62 18.80 12.90
CA LEU A 4 -1.98 18.30 11.71
C LEU A 4 -2.22 16.78 11.59
N LEU A 5 -2.41 16.30 10.37
CA LEU A 5 -2.65 14.90 10.03
C LEU A 5 -1.66 14.47 8.96
N THR A 6 -1.10 13.27 9.08
CA THR A 6 -0.31 12.69 7.99
C THR A 6 -1.18 12.51 6.74
N LEU A 7 -0.57 12.48 5.55
CA LEU A 7 -1.31 12.34 4.29
C LEU A 7 -2.14 11.05 4.24
N SER A 8 -1.60 9.95 4.74
CA SER A 8 -2.29 8.66 4.78
C SER A 8 -3.53 8.71 5.68
N ARG A 9 -3.43 9.40 6.82
CA ARG A 9 -4.55 9.59 7.75
C ARG A 9 -5.59 10.56 7.22
N ALA A 10 -5.14 11.66 6.62
CA ALA A 10 -6.01 12.64 5.98
C ALA A 10 -6.81 12.00 4.83
N ALA A 11 -6.16 11.22 3.95
CA ALA A 11 -6.80 10.50 2.86
C ALA A 11 -7.91 9.58 3.37
N ARG A 12 -7.62 8.80 4.41
CA ARG A 12 -8.58 7.88 5.02
C ARG A 12 -9.78 8.60 5.66
N LEU A 13 -9.55 9.75 6.29
CA LEU A 13 -10.63 10.54 6.92
C LEU A 13 -11.64 11.08 5.92
N VAL A 14 -11.18 11.50 4.75
CA VAL A 14 -12.05 12.07 3.69
C VAL A 14 -12.48 11.05 2.64
N GLY A 15 -12.13 9.75 2.81
CA GLY A 15 -12.55 8.69 1.90
C GLY A 15 -11.89 8.75 0.51
N THR A 16 -10.63 9.21 0.44
CA THR A 16 -9.88 9.32 -0.83
C THR A 16 -8.54 8.58 -0.75
N THR A 17 -7.81 8.48 -1.88
CA THR A 17 -6.48 7.88 -1.91
C THR A 17 -5.39 8.90 -1.57
N ARG A 18 -4.24 8.42 -1.09
CA ARG A 18 -3.07 9.28 -0.83
C ARG A 18 -2.61 9.99 -2.11
N SER A 19 -2.63 9.30 -3.24
CA SER A 19 -2.26 9.85 -4.54
C SER A 19 -3.18 10.99 -4.98
N THR A 20 -4.48 10.90 -4.67
CA THR A 20 -5.44 11.99 -4.95
C THR A 20 -5.15 13.24 -4.10
N LEU A 21 -4.81 13.06 -2.81
CA LEU A 21 -4.39 14.20 -1.98
C LEU A 21 -3.08 14.82 -2.48
N GLN A 22 -2.11 14.01 -2.90
CA GLN A 22 -0.86 14.50 -3.48
C GLN A 22 -1.09 15.34 -4.74
N LYS A 23 -2.01 14.93 -5.62
CA LYS A 23 -2.41 15.74 -6.79
C LYS A 23 -2.95 17.11 -6.38
N LYS A 24 -3.82 17.16 -5.36
CA LYS A 24 -4.37 18.43 -4.84
C LYS A 24 -3.31 19.32 -4.19
N ILE A 25 -2.29 18.73 -3.59
CA ILE A 25 -1.14 19.47 -3.06
C ILE A 25 -0.30 20.05 -4.21
N GLN A 26 -0.03 19.25 -5.24
CA GLN A 26 0.72 19.68 -6.42
C GLN A 26 -0.02 20.75 -7.23
N SER A 27 -1.35 20.70 -7.30
CA SER A 27 -2.19 21.74 -7.93
C SER A 27 -2.34 23.01 -7.07
N GLY A 28 -1.88 22.99 -5.81
CA GLY A 28 -2.01 24.12 -4.89
C GLY A 28 -3.40 24.26 -4.23
N GLU A 29 -4.28 23.29 -4.42
CA GLU A 29 -5.62 23.28 -3.80
C GLU A 29 -5.60 22.91 -2.32
N LEU A 30 -4.56 22.21 -1.88
CA LEU A 30 -4.35 21.76 -0.50
C LEU A 30 -2.95 22.14 -0.04
N SER A 31 -2.84 22.85 1.10
CA SER A 31 -1.57 23.23 1.69
C SER A 31 -1.06 22.17 2.67
N THR A 32 0.26 22.01 2.74
CA THR A 32 0.92 21.11 3.70
C THR A 32 1.97 21.86 4.50
N PHE A 33 2.17 21.42 5.74
CA PHE A 33 3.26 21.86 6.61
C PHE A 33 4.06 20.63 7.06
N GLU A 34 5.35 20.58 6.71
CA GLU A 34 6.23 19.42 6.98
C GLU A 34 5.67 18.07 6.52
N GLY A 35 4.92 18.05 5.41
CA GLY A 35 4.31 16.83 4.87
C GLY A 35 2.99 16.42 5.53
N GLU A 36 2.49 17.22 6.47
CA GLU A 36 1.20 17.02 7.13
C GLU A 36 0.17 18.06 6.67
N VAL A 37 -1.12 17.71 6.76
CA VAL A 37 -2.26 18.54 6.34
C VAL A 37 -3.02 19.02 7.57
N ALA A 38 -3.34 20.31 7.62
CA ALA A 38 -4.20 20.84 8.67
C ALA A 38 -5.66 20.42 8.49
N VAL A 39 -6.32 20.01 9.58
CA VAL A 39 -7.75 19.62 9.58
C VAL A 39 -8.64 20.69 8.95
N THR A 40 -8.34 21.98 9.18
CA THR A 40 -9.07 23.10 8.60
C THR A 40 -8.96 23.20 7.09
N ASP A 41 -7.78 22.93 6.54
CA ASP A 41 -7.54 22.97 5.10
C ASP A 41 -8.13 21.74 4.42
N LEU A 42 -8.08 20.59 5.10
CA LEU A 42 -8.72 19.37 4.64
C LEU A 42 -10.25 19.53 4.51
N LEU A 43 -10.91 20.11 5.52
CA LEU A 43 -12.36 20.40 5.47
C LEU A 43 -12.72 21.43 4.42
N ARG A 44 -11.83 22.39 4.11
CA ARG A 44 -12.04 23.35 3.03
C ARG A 44 -11.99 22.68 1.66
N ALA A 45 -11.09 21.73 1.48
CA ALA A 45 -10.94 20.97 0.23
C ALA A 45 -12.02 19.89 0.05
N TYR A 46 -12.60 19.41 1.15
CA TYR A 46 -13.61 18.34 1.21
C TYR A 46 -14.78 18.73 2.13
N PRO A 47 -15.65 19.68 1.74
CA PRO A 47 -16.72 20.20 2.59
C PRO A 47 -17.84 19.19 2.87
N ASP A 48 -18.03 18.21 1.99
CA ASP A 48 -19.12 17.22 2.05
C ASP A 48 -18.72 15.92 2.79
N THR A 49 -17.63 15.93 3.57
CA THR A 49 -17.16 14.75 4.31
C THR A 49 -18.18 14.35 5.37
N THR A 50 -18.93 13.28 5.12
CA THR A 50 -19.90 12.70 6.06
C THR A 50 -19.31 11.51 6.82
N MET A 51 -19.90 11.16 7.98
CA MET A 51 -19.46 9.99 8.76
C MET A 51 -19.69 8.66 8.02
N GLU A 52 -20.58 8.65 7.04
CA GLU A 52 -21.05 7.44 6.35
C GLU A 52 -20.32 7.16 5.02
N ASP A 53 -19.54 8.10 4.50
CA ASP A 53 -18.92 7.95 3.17
C ASP A 53 -17.55 7.25 3.25
N THR A 54 -17.60 5.95 3.54
CA THR A 54 -16.45 5.03 3.42
C THR A 54 -16.53 4.19 2.13
N SER A 55 -17.56 4.42 1.30
CA SER A 55 -17.91 3.56 0.16
C SER A 55 -16.76 3.35 -0.83
N MET A 56 -15.94 4.38 -1.07
CA MET A 56 -14.79 4.28 -1.97
C MET A 56 -13.63 3.49 -1.35
N LEU A 57 -13.34 3.71 -0.06
CA LEU A 57 -12.32 2.93 0.66
C LEU A 57 -12.73 1.47 0.79
N GLU A 58 -13.99 1.20 1.14
CA GLU A 58 -14.55 -0.16 1.18
C GLU A 58 -14.48 -0.82 -0.19
N ARG A 59 -14.72 -0.08 -1.27
CA ARG A 59 -14.63 -0.57 -2.65
C ARG A 59 -13.19 -0.89 -3.05
N VAL A 60 -12.22 -0.03 -2.73
CA VAL A 60 -10.78 -0.27 -2.94
C VAL A 60 -10.30 -1.45 -2.10
N GLU A 61 -10.68 -1.52 -0.82
CA GLU A 61 -10.37 -2.64 0.07
C GLU A 61 -11.02 -3.95 -0.43
N GLN A 62 -12.23 -3.89 -0.94
CA GLN A 62 -12.91 -5.04 -1.52
C GLN A 62 -12.27 -5.51 -2.83
N ILE A 63 -11.74 -4.58 -3.64
CA ILE A 63 -10.96 -4.91 -4.84
C ILE A 63 -9.61 -5.50 -4.44
N LYS A 64 -8.89 -4.90 -3.49
CA LYS A 64 -7.67 -5.47 -2.92
C LYS A 64 -7.95 -6.86 -2.32
N ALA A 65 -9.03 -7.04 -1.56
CA ALA A 65 -9.42 -8.32 -0.99
C ALA A 65 -9.87 -9.35 -2.05
N ASN A 66 -10.50 -8.91 -3.13
CA ASN A 66 -10.92 -9.77 -4.24
C ASN A 66 -9.78 -10.07 -5.22
N ALA A 67 -8.79 -9.19 -5.33
CA ALA A 67 -7.54 -9.43 -6.05
C ALA A 67 -6.69 -10.51 -5.35
N ILE A 68 -6.78 -10.62 -4.03
CA ILE A 68 -6.19 -11.69 -3.23
C ILE A 68 -7.12 -12.90 -3.29
N TYR A 69 -6.76 -13.87 -4.12
CA TYR A 69 -7.57 -15.07 -4.49
C TYR A 69 -7.89 -16.04 -3.34
N ASP A 70 -7.62 -15.68 -2.11
CA ASP A 70 -7.99 -16.45 -0.94
C ASP A 70 -8.93 -15.64 -0.06
N LYS A 71 -10.23 -15.92 -0.16
CA LYS A 71 -11.14 -15.61 0.94
C LYS A 71 -10.57 -16.30 2.17
N ARG A 72 -9.73 -15.58 2.93
CA ARG A 72 -9.38 -16.04 4.27
C ARG A 72 -10.71 -16.23 5.00
N PRO A 73 -11.06 -17.44 5.44
CA PRO A 73 -12.35 -17.67 6.09
C PRO A 73 -12.53 -16.88 7.39
N GLU A 74 -11.55 -16.10 7.82
CA GLU A 74 -11.50 -15.38 9.08
C GLU A 74 -10.95 -13.95 8.96
N TYR A 75 -11.09 -13.27 7.81
CA TYR A 75 -10.83 -11.84 7.79
C TYR A 75 -11.94 -11.14 8.56
N THR A 76 -11.75 -11.01 9.87
CA THR A 76 -12.55 -10.12 10.69
C THR A 76 -11.97 -8.72 10.52
N ALA A 77 -12.71 -7.83 9.88
CA ALA A 77 -12.37 -6.40 9.78
C ALA A 77 -12.26 -5.74 11.17
N LEU A 78 -12.71 -6.43 12.21
CA LEU A 78 -12.67 -5.98 13.59
C LEU A 78 -11.42 -6.54 14.30
N PRO A 79 -10.68 -5.71 15.05
CA PRO A 79 -9.63 -6.17 15.96
C PRO A 79 -10.17 -7.14 17.01
N SER A 80 -9.28 -7.97 17.57
CA SER A 80 -9.68 -8.85 18.68
C SER A 80 -10.21 -8.06 19.88
N PRO A 81 -11.09 -8.64 20.71
CA PRO A 81 -11.59 -7.97 21.90
C PRO A 81 -10.48 -7.44 22.81
N GLU A 82 -9.37 -8.17 22.92
CA GLU A 82 -8.21 -7.81 23.74
C GLU A 82 -7.53 -6.55 23.18
N VAL A 83 -7.34 -6.47 21.86
CA VAL A 83 -6.74 -5.30 21.17
C VAL A 83 -7.68 -4.10 21.27
N LEU A 84 -8.99 -4.29 21.06
CA LEU A 84 -10.00 -3.23 21.24
C LEU A 84 -9.99 -2.69 22.66
N PHE A 85 -9.95 -3.58 23.65
CA PHE A 85 -9.90 -3.19 25.06
C PHE A 85 -8.63 -2.40 25.39
N ALA A 86 -7.47 -2.84 24.89
CA ALA A 86 -6.21 -2.12 25.07
C ALA A 86 -6.25 -0.72 24.43
N ARG A 87 -6.76 -0.60 23.19
CA ARG A 87 -6.93 0.71 22.51
C ARG A 87 -7.89 1.64 23.27
N LEU A 88 -9.00 1.10 23.78
CA LEU A 88 -9.94 1.89 24.59
C LEU A 88 -9.30 2.38 25.90
N ILE A 89 -8.50 1.55 26.58
CA ILE A 89 -7.75 1.98 27.77
C ILE A 89 -6.81 3.15 27.43
N THR A 90 -6.01 3.02 26.37
CA THR A 90 -5.06 4.05 25.94
C THR A 90 -5.78 5.36 25.60
N LEU A 91 -6.85 5.31 24.80
CA LEU A 91 -7.66 6.49 24.49
C LEU A 91 -8.29 7.11 25.74
N SER A 92 -8.72 6.29 26.70
CA SER A 92 -9.25 6.77 27.97
C SER A 92 -8.18 7.48 28.79
N GLN A 93 -6.96 6.96 28.82
CA GLN A 93 -5.81 7.59 29.49
C GLN A 93 -5.43 8.93 28.83
N GLU A 94 -5.36 8.98 27.49
CA GLU A 94 -5.16 10.22 26.74
C GLU A 94 -6.25 11.26 27.06
N LEU A 95 -7.51 10.84 27.10
CA LEU A 95 -8.63 11.71 27.45
C LEU A 95 -8.52 12.26 28.88
N ILE A 96 -8.11 11.42 29.84
CA ILE A 96 -7.91 11.82 31.23
C ILE A 96 -6.75 12.84 31.34
N SER A 97 -5.59 12.54 30.69
CA SER A 97 -4.45 13.46 30.73
C SER A 97 -4.80 14.82 30.11
N THR A 98 -5.45 14.81 28.93
CA THR A 98 -5.90 16.03 28.25
C THR A 98 -6.90 16.83 29.11
N LYS A 99 -7.82 16.15 29.79
CA LYS A 99 -8.77 16.81 30.71
C LYS A 99 -8.05 17.42 31.90
N LEU A 100 -7.02 16.77 32.46
CA LEU A 100 -6.22 17.30 33.57
C LEU A 100 -5.42 18.51 33.13
N GLU A 101 -4.81 18.49 31.96
CA GLU A 101 -4.11 19.63 31.38
C GLU A 101 -5.06 20.81 31.13
N LEU A 102 -6.22 20.55 30.53
CA LEU A 102 -7.24 21.58 30.30
C LEU A 102 -7.68 22.21 31.63
N LYS A 103 -7.86 21.41 32.68
CA LYS A 103 -8.19 21.89 33.99
C LYS A 103 -7.08 22.78 34.56
N SER A 104 -5.81 22.35 34.45
CA SER A 104 -4.64 23.12 34.87
C SER A 104 -4.55 24.48 34.18
N TYR A 105 -4.75 24.49 32.82
CA TYR A 105 -4.78 25.74 32.07
C TYR A 105 -5.96 26.64 32.47
N SER A 106 -7.12 26.05 32.73
CA SER A 106 -8.28 26.82 33.21
C SER A 106 -8.02 27.47 34.57
N GLU A 107 -7.42 26.75 35.52
CA GLU A 107 -7.03 27.26 36.84
C GLU A 107 -5.95 28.37 36.74
N LEU A 108 -4.99 28.20 35.82
CA LEU A 108 -3.97 29.22 35.51
C LEU A 108 -4.60 30.51 34.99
N ILE A 109 -5.52 30.38 34.02
CA ILE A 109 -6.24 31.55 33.45
C ILE A 109 -7.08 32.26 34.54
N GLU A 110 -7.71 31.48 35.39
CA GLU A 110 -8.52 32.03 36.50
C GLU A 110 -7.65 32.77 37.53
N THR A 111 -6.47 32.20 37.87
CA THR A 111 -5.48 32.84 38.73
C THR A 111 -4.92 34.12 38.10
N LEU A 112 -4.66 34.12 36.81
CA LEU A 112 -4.22 35.33 36.08
C LEU A 112 -5.30 36.40 36.07
N SER A 113 -6.56 36.00 35.79
CA SER A 113 -7.71 36.92 35.83
C SER A 113 -7.86 37.56 37.20
N GLN A 114 -7.73 36.76 38.27
CA GLN A 114 -7.80 37.30 39.66
C GLN A 114 -6.65 38.26 39.97
N LYS A 115 -5.42 37.94 39.54
CA LYS A 115 -4.26 38.85 39.70
C LYS A 115 -4.46 40.17 38.93
N LEU A 116 -5.05 40.14 37.74
CA LEU A 116 -5.40 41.35 37.01
C LEU A 116 -6.42 42.22 37.78
N ILE A 117 -7.48 41.60 38.30
CA ILE A 117 -8.48 42.28 39.13
C ILE A 117 -7.84 42.91 40.40
N ASP A 118 -6.95 42.18 41.06
CA ASP A 118 -6.28 42.69 42.28
C ASP A 118 -5.31 43.83 41.98
N THR A 119 -4.65 43.78 40.79
CA THR A 119 -3.77 44.86 40.33
C THR A 119 -4.55 46.12 39.89
N GLU A 120 -5.77 45.94 39.40
CA GLU A 120 -6.69 47.03 39.03
C GLU A 120 -7.02 47.96 40.24
N LYS A 121 -6.93 47.44 41.48
CA LYS A 121 -7.16 48.19 42.73
C LYS A 121 -6.01 49.15 43.09
N THR A 122 -4.91 49.16 42.31
CA THR A 122 -3.74 50.01 42.57
C THR A 122 -4.01 51.48 42.18
N GLU A 123 -3.43 52.45 42.89
CA GLU A 123 -3.81 53.87 42.85
C GLU A 123 -3.45 54.67 41.57
N GLN A 124 -2.70 54.10 40.60
CA GLN A 124 -2.33 54.80 39.38
C GLN A 124 -3.40 54.67 38.27
N ALA A 125 -4.13 55.77 38.02
CA ALA A 125 -5.28 55.78 37.07
C ALA A 125 -4.96 55.34 35.64
N ASN A 126 -3.75 55.56 35.15
CA ASN A 126 -3.36 55.21 33.78
C ASN A 126 -3.06 53.68 33.63
N LEU A 127 -2.52 53.08 34.69
CA LEU A 127 -2.27 51.63 34.74
C LEU A 127 -3.60 50.86 34.90
N ARG A 128 -4.55 51.40 35.64
CA ARG A 128 -5.89 50.82 35.87
C ARG A 128 -6.64 50.64 34.55
N SER A 129 -6.68 51.66 33.66
CA SER A 129 -7.38 51.57 32.39
C SER A 129 -6.78 50.49 31.44
N GLN A 130 -5.43 50.30 31.46
CA GLN A 130 -4.77 49.29 30.65
C GLN A 130 -5.04 47.84 31.15
N ILE A 131 -5.07 47.70 32.50
CA ILE A 131 -5.37 46.41 33.13
C ILE A 131 -6.82 46.01 32.91
N THR A 132 -7.77 46.93 33.01
CA THR A 132 -9.18 46.69 32.72
C THR A 132 -9.36 46.27 31.24
N ALA A 133 -8.73 46.97 30.32
CA ALA A 133 -8.78 46.63 28.91
C ALA A 133 -8.21 45.22 28.61
N LEU A 134 -7.09 44.83 29.30
CA LEU A 134 -6.52 43.51 29.18
C LEU A 134 -7.39 42.40 29.76
N HIS A 135 -8.02 42.67 30.91
CA HIS A 135 -8.97 41.74 31.52
C HIS A 135 -10.21 41.51 30.65
N ASP A 136 -10.79 42.57 30.12
CA ASP A 136 -11.96 42.52 29.22
C ASP A 136 -11.60 41.80 27.92
N TRP A 137 -10.42 42.05 27.37
CA TRP A 137 -9.92 41.32 26.23
C TRP A 137 -9.77 39.80 26.53
N LEU A 138 -9.13 39.44 27.65
CA LEU A 138 -8.95 38.05 28.08
C LEU A 138 -10.29 37.31 28.22
N LYS A 139 -11.28 37.98 28.83
CA LYS A 139 -12.64 37.47 29.02
C LYS A 139 -13.34 37.24 27.68
N THR A 140 -13.25 38.21 26.79
CA THR A 140 -13.86 38.14 25.46
C THR A 140 -13.19 37.04 24.59
N GLU A 141 -11.85 36.94 24.62
CA GLU A 141 -11.11 35.94 23.87
C GLU A 141 -11.38 34.52 24.37
N ARG A 142 -11.50 34.33 25.70
CA ARG A 142 -11.91 33.06 26.30
C ARG A 142 -13.32 32.63 25.84
N GLN A 143 -14.29 33.55 25.79
CA GLN A 143 -15.62 33.25 25.27
C GLN A 143 -15.61 32.92 23.77
N ASN A 144 -14.86 33.67 22.96
CA ASN A 144 -14.73 33.45 21.55
C ASN A 144 -14.08 32.09 21.21
N ARG A 145 -13.11 31.67 21.99
CA ARG A 145 -12.42 30.37 21.78
C ARG A 145 -13.24 29.18 22.23
N SER A 146 -14.02 29.29 23.27
CA SER A 146 -14.92 28.21 23.73
C SER A 146 -16.10 27.94 22.75
N GLN A 147 -16.43 28.89 21.87
CA GLN A 147 -17.51 28.74 20.88
C GLN A 147 -17.03 28.27 19.48
N LYS A 148 -15.71 28.06 19.25
CA LYS A 148 -15.13 27.93 17.89
C LYS A 148 -14.78 26.53 17.44
N VAL A 149 -15.25 25.47 18.07
CA VAL A 149 -15.19 24.15 17.41
C VAL A 149 -16.39 24.05 16.50
N SER A 150 -16.17 24.24 15.18
CA SER A 150 -17.25 24.09 14.21
C SER A 150 -17.75 22.64 14.23
N GLU A 151 -19.05 22.45 14.04
CA GLU A 151 -19.66 21.11 14.01
C GLU A 151 -18.98 20.15 13.04
N PRO A 152 -18.58 20.56 11.82
CA PRO A 152 -17.80 19.71 10.91
C PRO A 152 -16.43 19.28 11.47
N THR A 153 -15.74 20.18 12.20
CA THR A 153 -14.45 19.84 12.84
C THR A 153 -14.64 18.81 13.96
N ALA A 154 -15.70 18.96 14.77
CA ALA A 154 -16.02 17.99 15.83
C ALA A 154 -16.37 16.61 15.25
N GLN A 155 -17.11 16.57 14.15
CA GLN A 155 -17.45 15.32 13.45
C GLN A 155 -16.22 14.64 12.86
N LEU A 156 -15.31 15.37 12.22
CA LEU A 156 -14.07 14.81 11.68
C LEU A 156 -13.18 14.23 12.78
N LEU A 157 -13.07 14.92 13.92
CA LEU A 157 -12.33 14.44 15.10
C LEU A 157 -12.96 13.20 15.73
N ALA A 158 -14.29 13.12 15.74
CA ALA A 158 -14.99 11.92 16.20
C ALA A 158 -14.74 10.74 15.25
N LYS A 159 -14.75 10.97 13.94
CA LYS A 159 -14.40 9.97 12.93
C LYS A 159 -12.94 9.51 13.08
N ASP A 160 -12.00 10.44 13.30
CA ASP A 160 -10.61 10.11 13.59
C ASP A 160 -10.44 9.21 14.82
N THR A 161 -11.16 9.54 15.90
CA THR A 161 -11.15 8.72 17.13
C THR A 161 -11.68 7.32 16.87
N LEU A 162 -12.76 7.19 16.08
CA LEU A 162 -13.30 5.89 15.69
C LEU A 162 -12.29 5.10 14.85
N LEU A 163 -11.63 5.74 13.87
CA LEU A 163 -10.61 5.09 13.07
C LEU A 163 -9.42 4.61 13.92
N ARG A 164 -9.01 5.36 14.95
CA ARG A 164 -7.95 4.93 15.90
C ARG A 164 -8.35 3.71 16.74
N ILE A 165 -9.63 3.52 16.99
CA ILE A 165 -10.13 2.30 17.65
C ILE A 165 -10.03 1.12 16.69
N MET A 166 -10.37 1.32 15.40
CA MET A 166 -10.44 0.26 14.40
C MET A 166 -9.07 -0.10 13.82
N ALA A 167 -8.19 0.88 13.65
CA ALA A 167 -6.90 0.70 13.01
C ALA A 167 -5.80 1.52 13.72
N ALA A 168 -4.60 0.93 13.86
CA ALA A 168 -3.42 1.63 14.33
C ALA A 168 -2.56 2.08 13.14
N HIS A 169 -2.05 3.30 13.19
CA HIS A 169 -1.12 3.85 12.21
C HIS A 169 0.32 3.41 12.53
N VAL A 170 1.06 2.99 11.52
CA VAL A 170 2.46 2.57 11.64
C VAL A 170 3.31 3.42 10.71
N LYS A 171 4.38 3.99 11.26
CA LYS A 171 5.44 4.65 10.50
C LYS A 171 6.72 3.84 10.57
N VAL A 172 7.33 3.58 9.42
CA VAL A 172 8.61 2.86 9.30
C VAL A 172 9.74 3.87 9.14
N ILE A 173 10.82 3.69 9.88
CA ILE A 173 12.05 4.47 9.71
C ILE A 173 13.21 3.52 9.35
N PRO A 174 14.16 3.94 8.50
CA PRO A 174 14.36 5.30 7.98
C PRO A 174 13.53 5.66 6.73
N SER A 175 12.81 4.72 6.08
CA SER A 175 12.15 4.93 4.79
C SER A 175 11.05 6.02 4.82
N GLY A 176 10.39 6.19 5.98
CA GLY A 176 9.24 7.09 6.10
C GLY A 176 7.94 6.52 5.57
N HIS A 177 7.91 5.25 5.16
CA HIS A 177 6.68 4.58 4.73
C HIS A 177 5.67 4.47 5.86
N GLU A 178 4.39 4.54 5.51
CA GLU A 178 3.28 4.51 6.45
C GLU A 178 2.22 3.49 6.01
N PHE A 179 1.63 2.79 6.98
CA PHE A 179 0.53 1.87 6.74
C PHE A 179 -0.37 1.75 7.98
N PHE A 180 -1.51 1.07 7.81
CA PHE A 180 -2.45 0.81 8.90
C PHE A 180 -2.56 -0.67 9.21
N ILE A 181 -2.66 -0.99 10.49
CA ILE A 181 -2.96 -2.33 10.98
C ILE A 181 -4.44 -2.40 11.33
N GLU A 182 -5.16 -3.23 10.63
CA GLU A 182 -6.60 -3.45 10.79
C GLU A 182 -6.88 -4.87 11.28
N GLY A 183 -8.03 -5.03 11.93
CA GLY A 183 -8.47 -6.34 12.38
C GLY A 183 -7.46 -7.03 13.29
N ASN A 184 -7.19 -8.30 13.01
CA ASN A 184 -6.28 -9.18 13.78
C ASN A 184 -4.90 -9.35 13.11
N ASP A 185 -4.53 -8.47 12.17
CA ASP A 185 -3.27 -8.60 11.47
C ASP A 185 -2.08 -8.37 12.38
N SER A 186 -1.01 -9.11 12.11
CA SER A 186 0.31 -8.75 12.63
C SER A 186 0.87 -7.53 11.88
N ILE A 187 1.83 -6.86 12.51
CA ILE A 187 2.56 -5.72 11.89
C ILE A 187 3.13 -6.14 10.52
N LEU A 188 3.70 -7.35 10.41
CA LEU A 188 4.25 -7.86 9.16
C LEU A 188 3.15 -8.07 8.10
N GLU A 189 2.04 -8.71 8.46
CA GLU A 189 0.95 -8.97 7.50
C GLU A 189 0.36 -7.66 6.94
N ALA A 190 0.19 -6.66 7.80
CA ALA A 190 -0.29 -5.34 7.39
C ALA A 190 0.73 -4.59 6.51
N ALA A 191 2.02 -4.64 6.86
CA ALA A 191 3.09 -4.03 6.07
C ALA A 191 3.21 -4.65 4.66
N LEU A 192 3.17 -5.99 4.57
CA LEU A 192 3.18 -6.69 3.29
C LEU A 192 1.96 -6.33 2.45
N ARG A 193 0.77 -6.24 3.05
CA ARG A 193 -0.45 -5.82 2.36
C ARG A 193 -0.36 -4.38 1.83
N ALA A 194 0.36 -3.52 2.54
CA ALA A 194 0.66 -2.17 2.09
C ALA A 194 1.77 -2.11 1.03
N GLY A 195 2.32 -3.24 0.59
CA GLY A 195 3.35 -3.32 -0.44
C GLY A 195 4.79 -3.15 0.07
N LEU A 196 5.04 -3.05 1.38
CA LEU A 196 6.39 -2.82 1.89
C LEU A 196 7.26 -4.07 1.81
N ALA A 197 8.48 -3.93 1.31
CA ALA A 197 9.46 -5.01 1.16
C ALA A 197 10.28 -5.24 2.44
N LEU A 198 9.60 -5.43 3.58
CA LEU A 198 10.25 -5.68 4.86
C LEU A 198 11.05 -6.99 4.87
N ASN A 199 12.05 -7.07 5.76
CA ASN A 199 12.82 -8.29 5.91
C ASN A 199 12.02 -9.35 6.69
N TYR A 200 11.83 -10.55 6.10
CA TYR A 200 11.21 -11.70 6.74
C TYR A 200 11.58 -12.99 6.01
N GLY A 201 11.37 -14.15 6.64
CA GLY A 201 11.58 -15.47 6.03
C GLY A 201 10.46 -16.43 6.39
N CYS A 202 9.69 -16.11 7.45
CA CYS A 202 8.50 -16.86 7.86
C CYS A 202 7.44 -15.89 8.38
N THR A 203 6.21 -16.40 8.54
CA THR A 203 5.10 -15.66 9.18
C THR A 203 4.66 -16.30 10.51
N SER A 204 5.51 -17.19 11.09
CA SER A 204 5.17 -18.03 12.24
C SER A 204 5.97 -17.72 13.52
N GLY A 205 6.85 -16.71 13.51
CA GLY A 205 7.66 -16.33 14.66
C GLY A 205 8.96 -17.14 14.87
N ASN A 206 9.33 -18.01 13.92
CA ASN A 206 10.41 -18.99 14.14
C ASN A 206 11.80 -18.54 13.63
N CYS A 207 11.87 -17.77 12.52
CA CYS A 207 13.15 -17.46 11.88
C CYS A 207 13.86 -16.23 12.45
N GLY A 208 13.14 -15.29 13.06
CA GLY A 208 13.71 -14.07 13.63
C GLY A 208 14.05 -12.97 12.62
N LEU A 209 13.87 -13.17 11.32
CA LEU A 209 14.25 -12.18 10.30
C LEU A 209 13.38 -10.92 10.31
N CYS A 210 12.14 -11.01 10.80
CA CYS A 210 11.23 -9.87 10.90
C CYS A 210 11.38 -9.06 12.19
N LYS A 211 12.58 -9.05 12.81
CA LYS A 211 12.85 -8.21 13.98
C LYS A 211 12.82 -6.73 13.60
N ALA A 212 12.08 -5.95 14.38
CA ALA A 212 12.09 -4.50 14.29
C ALA A 212 12.12 -3.89 15.70
N ARG A 213 12.71 -2.72 15.81
CA ARG A 213 12.72 -1.97 17.07
C ARG A 213 11.50 -1.05 17.11
N VAL A 214 10.70 -1.16 18.16
CA VAL A 214 9.59 -0.23 18.41
C VAL A 214 10.17 1.02 19.06
N VAL A 215 10.15 2.13 18.33
CA VAL A 215 10.73 3.42 18.74
C VAL A 215 9.73 4.20 19.59
N SER A 216 8.44 4.15 19.23
CA SER A 216 7.35 4.79 19.97
C SER A 216 6.07 3.99 19.84
N GLY A 217 5.15 4.18 20.80
CA GLY A 217 3.87 3.51 20.88
C GLY A 217 3.94 2.13 21.51
N GLU A 218 2.80 1.44 21.55
CA GLU A 218 2.61 0.17 22.23
C GLU A 218 2.20 -0.93 21.26
N VAL A 219 2.77 -2.13 21.47
CA VAL A 219 2.47 -3.34 20.70
C VAL A 219 2.03 -4.47 21.62
N GLN A 220 1.11 -5.28 21.14
CA GLN A 220 0.66 -6.50 21.81
C GLN A 220 1.15 -7.73 21.07
N GLN A 221 1.65 -8.70 21.82
CA GLN A 221 2.05 -10.00 21.29
C GLN A 221 0.80 -10.85 21.01
N ILE A 222 0.68 -11.34 19.77
CA ILE A 222 -0.43 -12.18 19.30
C ILE A 222 0.00 -13.65 19.06
N ARG A 223 1.31 -13.91 18.98
CA ARG A 223 1.90 -15.28 18.82
C ARG A 223 3.13 -15.42 19.72
N HIS A 224 3.29 -16.59 20.33
CA HIS A 224 4.47 -16.88 21.17
C HIS A 224 5.74 -17.07 20.33
N HIS A 225 6.87 -16.47 20.80
CA HIS A 225 8.18 -16.54 20.13
C HIS A 225 9.35 -16.36 21.12
N ASP A 226 9.28 -16.94 22.30
CA ASP A 226 10.12 -16.58 23.45
C ASP A 226 11.63 -16.86 23.28
N TYR A 227 12.01 -17.70 22.30
CA TYR A 227 13.40 -18.14 22.11
C TYR A 227 14.16 -17.45 20.97
N VAL A 228 13.50 -16.60 20.17
CA VAL A 228 14.12 -15.98 18.96
C VAL A 228 14.71 -14.61 19.23
N ILE A 229 14.20 -13.89 20.23
CA ILE A 229 14.67 -12.56 20.65
C ILE A 229 15.46 -12.71 21.95
N SER A 230 16.72 -12.28 21.93
CA SER A 230 17.58 -12.28 23.12
C SER A 230 17.11 -11.25 24.17
N GLU A 231 17.51 -11.43 25.44
CA GLU A 231 17.19 -10.49 26.50
C GLU A 231 17.74 -9.07 26.26
N ALA A 232 18.88 -8.96 25.57
CA ALA A 232 19.43 -7.67 25.16
C ALA A 232 18.52 -6.96 24.12
N GLU A 233 18.06 -7.69 23.13
CA GLU A 233 17.12 -7.17 22.11
C GLU A 233 15.77 -6.78 22.72
N LYS A 234 15.24 -7.58 23.68
CA LYS A 234 14.02 -7.25 24.42
C LYS A 234 14.14 -5.93 25.18
N ARG A 235 15.31 -5.68 25.83
CA ARG A 235 15.58 -4.40 26.53
C ARG A 235 15.69 -3.22 25.58
N MET A 236 16.14 -3.44 24.34
CA MET A 236 16.17 -2.43 23.28
C MET A 236 14.83 -2.28 22.55
N ASN A 237 13.79 -2.94 23.06
CA ASN A 237 12.42 -2.94 22.52
C ASN A 237 12.30 -3.55 21.10
N TYR A 238 13.15 -4.54 20.77
CA TYR A 238 12.96 -5.34 19.55
C TYR A 238 11.78 -6.28 19.70
N LYS A 239 10.98 -6.39 18.62
CA LYS A 239 9.83 -7.27 18.51
C LYS A 239 9.87 -8.03 17.19
N LEU A 240 9.18 -9.18 17.11
CA LEU A 240 8.93 -9.86 15.85
C LEU A 240 7.65 -9.31 15.22
N MET A 241 7.76 -8.67 14.07
CA MET A 241 6.62 -8.07 13.39
C MET A 241 5.54 -9.08 12.99
N CYS A 242 5.93 -10.34 12.70
CA CYS A 242 4.96 -11.41 12.41
C CYS A 242 4.18 -11.92 13.64
N SER A 243 4.59 -11.54 14.85
CA SER A 243 4.04 -12.07 16.11
C SER A 243 3.42 -10.98 17.00
N CYS A 244 3.47 -9.73 16.57
CA CYS A 244 2.91 -8.59 17.30
C CYS A 244 1.95 -7.80 16.42
N THR A 245 0.97 -7.16 17.08
CA THR A 245 0.08 -6.15 16.48
C THR A 245 0.21 -4.82 17.23
N ALA A 246 -0.16 -3.71 16.61
CA ALA A 246 -0.10 -2.41 17.27
C ALA A 246 -1.37 -2.13 18.06
N VAL A 247 -1.19 -1.65 19.30
CA VAL A 247 -2.26 -1.16 20.17
C VAL A 247 -2.51 0.33 19.94
N THR A 248 -1.44 1.12 19.87
CA THR A 248 -1.48 2.55 19.55
C THR A 248 -0.88 2.80 18.17
N ASP A 249 -0.88 4.06 17.74
CA ASP A 249 -0.02 4.48 16.63
C ASP A 249 1.44 4.24 17.05
N ILE A 250 2.24 3.62 16.16
CA ILE A 250 3.61 3.22 16.45
C ILE A 250 4.59 3.73 15.39
N THR A 251 5.83 3.93 15.83
CA THR A 251 6.98 4.09 14.93
C THR A 251 7.90 2.90 15.11
N ILE A 252 8.24 2.22 14.02
CA ILE A 252 9.17 1.09 14.02
C ILE A 252 10.41 1.41 13.20
N GLU A 253 11.57 0.93 13.66
CA GLU A 253 12.79 0.91 12.90
C GLU A 253 12.98 -0.49 12.31
N ALA A 254 12.85 -0.58 10.99
CA ALA A 254 12.90 -1.84 10.27
C ALA A 254 13.68 -1.68 8.96
N ALA A 255 14.41 -2.72 8.57
CA ALA A 255 15.08 -2.77 7.27
C ALA A 255 14.08 -3.16 6.18
N GLU A 256 14.07 -2.38 5.10
CA GLU A 256 13.35 -2.67 3.86
C GLU A 256 14.35 -3.03 2.75
N ALA A 257 13.94 -3.86 1.81
CA ALA A 257 14.71 -4.09 0.60
C ALA A 257 14.41 -2.97 -0.40
N HIS A 258 15.45 -2.36 -0.96
CA HIS A 258 15.31 -1.25 -1.93
C HIS A 258 15.74 -1.66 -3.34
N SER A 259 16.36 -2.82 -3.48
CA SER A 259 16.86 -3.34 -4.75
C SER A 259 16.73 -4.86 -4.84
N VAL A 260 16.75 -5.36 -6.06
CA VAL A 260 16.72 -6.81 -6.30
C VAL A 260 17.90 -7.55 -5.63
N ALA A 261 19.02 -6.87 -5.40
CA ALA A 261 20.19 -7.44 -4.72
C ALA A 261 19.98 -7.68 -3.22
N ASP A 262 19.01 -6.99 -2.60
CA ASP A 262 18.71 -7.12 -1.17
C ASP A 262 17.89 -8.38 -0.86
N ILE A 263 17.33 -9.03 -1.88
CA ILE A 263 16.57 -10.26 -1.73
C ILE A 263 17.37 -11.42 -2.34
N PRO A 264 17.98 -12.28 -1.51
CA PRO A 264 18.75 -13.42 -2.00
C PRO A 264 17.86 -14.47 -2.67
N GLN A 265 18.45 -15.28 -3.54
CA GLN A 265 17.76 -16.46 -4.09
C GLN A 265 17.34 -17.42 -2.98
N GLN A 266 16.14 -17.95 -3.11
CA GLN A 266 15.51 -18.86 -2.16
C GLN A 266 15.08 -20.13 -2.90
N GLU A 267 15.08 -21.26 -2.19
CA GLU A 267 14.50 -22.53 -2.66
C GLU A 267 13.40 -22.90 -1.68
N ILE A 268 12.17 -23.03 -2.15
CA ILE A 268 10.97 -23.18 -1.33
C ILE A 268 10.04 -24.22 -1.93
N GLU A 269 9.51 -25.10 -1.10
CA GLU A 269 8.42 -26.00 -1.47
C GLU A 269 7.08 -25.26 -1.40
N ALA A 270 6.31 -25.31 -2.47
CA ALA A 270 4.98 -24.74 -2.52
C ALA A 270 3.95 -25.82 -2.91
N LYS A 271 2.78 -25.74 -2.32
CA LYS A 271 1.68 -26.66 -2.59
C LYS A 271 0.74 -26.11 -3.66
N VAL A 272 0.39 -26.93 -4.66
CA VAL A 272 -0.65 -26.60 -5.62
C VAL A 272 -1.98 -26.43 -4.93
N LYS A 273 -2.48 -25.21 -4.90
CA LYS A 273 -3.77 -24.84 -4.29
C LYS A 273 -4.93 -24.97 -5.28
N LYS A 274 -4.72 -24.45 -6.50
CA LYS A 274 -5.72 -24.45 -7.57
C LYS A 274 -5.03 -24.50 -8.92
N LEU A 275 -5.68 -25.16 -9.86
CA LEU A 275 -5.36 -25.09 -11.30
C LEU A 275 -6.62 -24.56 -11.98
N GLU A 276 -6.54 -23.44 -12.64
CA GLU A 276 -7.65 -22.79 -13.31
C GLU A 276 -7.42 -22.76 -14.81
N HIS A 277 -8.08 -23.67 -15.53
CA HIS A 277 -8.05 -23.71 -16.99
C HIS A 277 -8.99 -22.64 -17.53
N LEU A 278 -8.45 -21.59 -18.13
CA LEU A 278 -9.22 -20.52 -18.76
C LEU A 278 -9.54 -20.82 -20.22
N ALA A 279 -8.66 -21.58 -20.88
CA ALA A 279 -8.80 -22.10 -22.22
C ALA A 279 -8.02 -23.42 -22.33
N ASP A 280 -8.17 -24.13 -23.43
CA ASP A 280 -7.46 -25.41 -23.65
C ASP A 280 -5.94 -25.27 -23.52
N ASN A 281 -5.40 -24.11 -23.87
CA ASN A 281 -3.97 -23.81 -23.86
C ASN A 281 -3.55 -22.76 -22.84
N LEU A 282 -4.42 -22.37 -21.89
CA LEU A 282 -4.13 -21.36 -20.88
C LEU A 282 -4.55 -21.81 -19.49
N LEU A 283 -3.60 -21.82 -18.57
CA LEU A 283 -3.77 -22.22 -17.19
C LEU A 283 -3.25 -21.12 -16.23
N ILE A 284 -4.03 -20.82 -15.20
CA ILE A 284 -3.53 -20.11 -14.04
C ILE A 284 -3.22 -21.11 -12.92
N LEU A 285 -1.96 -21.17 -12.52
CA LEU A 285 -1.47 -22.02 -11.44
C LEU A 285 -1.37 -21.20 -10.15
N HIS A 286 -2.12 -21.61 -9.13
CA HIS A 286 -2.05 -21.03 -7.79
C HIS A 286 -1.25 -21.96 -6.88
N LEU A 287 -0.14 -21.44 -6.36
CA LEU A 287 0.72 -22.11 -5.38
C LEU A 287 0.62 -21.44 -4.02
N GLN A 288 0.75 -22.22 -2.95
CA GLN A 288 0.78 -21.70 -1.59
C GLN A 288 2.04 -22.17 -0.88
N THR A 289 2.83 -21.22 -0.39
CA THR A 289 4.02 -21.50 0.42
C THR A 289 3.65 -21.82 1.87
N PRO A 290 4.45 -22.60 2.61
CA PRO A 290 4.23 -22.87 4.03
C PRO A 290 4.42 -21.57 4.85
N ARG A 291 3.83 -21.53 6.07
CA ARG A 291 4.02 -20.38 6.99
C ARG A 291 5.46 -20.27 7.52
N THR A 292 6.17 -21.37 7.49
CA THR A 292 7.55 -21.45 7.99
C THR A 292 8.59 -20.93 7.02
N GLN A 293 8.22 -20.81 5.72
CA GLN A 293 9.14 -20.38 4.68
C GLN A 293 8.34 -19.74 3.54
N THR A 294 8.45 -18.45 3.36
CA THR A 294 7.68 -17.67 2.36
C THR A 294 8.65 -17.08 1.33
N LEU A 295 8.29 -17.12 0.06
CA LEU A 295 9.09 -16.52 -1.01
C LEU A 295 9.02 -15.00 -0.91
N ARG A 296 10.17 -14.35 -0.73
CA ARG A 296 10.32 -12.90 -0.87
C ARG A 296 10.71 -12.57 -2.30
N PHE A 297 10.07 -11.58 -2.89
CA PHE A 297 10.35 -11.12 -4.25
C PHE A 297 9.81 -9.70 -4.43
N PHE A 298 10.25 -9.01 -5.47
CA PHE A 298 9.63 -7.78 -5.97
C PHE A 298 8.61 -8.09 -7.04
N ALA A 299 7.55 -7.29 -7.13
CA ALA A 299 6.58 -7.39 -8.21
C ALA A 299 7.26 -7.34 -9.58
N GLY A 300 6.83 -8.20 -10.50
CA GLY A 300 7.39 -8.34 -11.85
C GLY A 300 8.52 -9.36 -11.99
N GLN A 301 9.07 -9.90 -10.90
CA GLN A 301 10.11 -10.92 -10.96
C GLN A 301 9.60 -12.31 -11.35
N LYS A 302 10.54 -13.20 -11.72
CA LYS A 302 10.33 -14.59 -12.12
C LYS A 302 10.75 -15.57 -11.02
N ALA A 303 10.22 -16.79 -11.09
CA ALA A 303 10.75 -17.93 -10.35
C ALA A 303 10.84 -19.17 -11.27
N THR A 304 11.79 -20.04 -11.02
CA THR A 304 11.83 -21.37 -11.62
C THR A 304 10.84 -22.27 -10.90
N LEU A 305 9.89 -22.83 -11.63
CA LEU A 305 9.02 -23.90 -11.17
C LEU A 305 9.70 -25.22 -11.47
N ILE A 306 9.80 -26.11 -10.48
CA ILE A 306 10.46 -27.42 -10.60
C ILE A 306 9.45 -28.46 -10.13
N LEU A 307 9.07 -29.38 -11.03
CA LEU A 307 8.16 -30.48 -10.76
C LEU A 307 8.90 -31.64 -10.08
N GLU A 308 8.16 -32.59 -9.50
CA GLU A 308 8.72 -33.77 -8.80
C GLU A 308 9.61 -34.64 -9.72
N ASP A 309 9.35 -34.68 -11.01
CA ASP A 309 10.15 -35.42 -12.00
C ASP A 309 11.41 -34.66 -12.48
N GLY A 310 11.68 -33.46 -11.93
CA GLY A 310 12.81 -32.62 -12.26
C GLY A 310 12.63 -31.70 -13.46
N LEU A 311 11.49 -31.77 -14.15
CA LEU A 311 11.17 -30.81 -15.21
C LEU A 311 11.04 -29.40 -14.59
N SER A 312 11.63 -28.41 -15.26
CA SER A 312 11.65 -27.05 -14.75
C SER A 312 11.55 -26.00 -15.84
N ALA A 313 10.92 -24.87 -15.51
CA ALA A 313 10.85 -23.71 -16.38
C ALA A 313 10.70 -22.41 -15.57
N ASP A 314 11.14 -21.30 -16.14
CA ASP A 314 11.03 -19.98 -15.54
C ASP A 314 9.71 -19.31 -15.93
N TYR A 315 8.94 -18.85 -14.93
CA TYR A 315 7.69 -18.12 -15.12
C TYR A 315 7.66 -16.87 -14.26
N PHE A 316 6.98 -15.84 -14.78
CA PHE A 316 6.70 -14.63 -14.00
C PHE A 316 5.72 -14.92 -12.86
N ILE A 317 5.99 -14.33 -11.71
CA ILE A 317 5.08 -14.33 -10.58
C ILE A 317 4.03 -13.26 -10.87
N ALA A 318 2.81 -13.67 -11.18
CA ALA A 318 1.71 -12.77 -11.58
C ALA A 318 0.97 -12.13 -10.38
N SER A 319 1.16 -12.67 -9.17
CA SER A 319 0.61 -12.10 -7.93
C SER A 319 1.53 -11.02 -7.36
N CYS A 320 0.94 -10.10 -6.60
CA CYS A 320 1.70 -9.12 -5.80
C CYS A 320 2.49 -9.81 -4.66
N PRO A 321 3.71 -9.36 -4.33
CA PRO A 321 4.39 -9.75 -3.09
C PRO A 321 3.57 -9.47 -1.82
N CYS A 322 2.65 -8.55 -1.88
CA CYS A 322 1.70 -8.19 -0.83
C CYS A 322 0.73 -9.32 -0.42
N ASP A 323 0.52 -10.34 -1.25
CA ASP A 323 -0.24 -11.55 -0.88
C ASP A 323 0.59 -12.55 -0.04
N GLY A 324 1.86 -12.32 0.10
CA GLY A 324 2.76 -13.03 1.02
C GLY A 324 2.95 -14.51 0.67
N ARG A 325 1.94 -15.35 0.85
CA ARG A 325 2.04 -16.81 0.75
C ARG A 325 1.43 -17.41 -0.51
N ASN A 326 0.56 -16.70 -1.18
CA ASN A 326 -0.12 -17.18 -2.37
C ASN A 326 0.60 -16.63 -3.59
N LEU A 327 0.97 -17.52 -4.48
CA LEU A 327 1.69 -17.20 -5.70
C LEU A 327 0.83 -17.61 -6.89
N GLU A 328 0.76 -16.75 -7.87
CA GLU A 328 0.01 -16.97 -9.11
C GLU A 328 0.97 -16.97 -10.30
N PHE A 329 0.80 -17.93 -11.19
CA PHE A 329 1.58 -18.05 -12.42
C PHE A 329 0.63 -18.28 -13.58
N HIS A 330 0.84 -17.57 -14.69
CA HIS A 330 0.10 -17.75 -15.94
C HIS A 330 0.93 -18.59 -16.90
N LEU A 331 0.39 -19.74 -17.29
CA LEU A 331 1.07 -20.70 -18.15
C LEU A 331 0.27 -20.91 -19.43
N ASP A 332 0.96 -20.83 -20.55
CA ASP A 332 0.46 -21.26 -21.85
C ASP A 332 1.01 -22.64 -22.20
N GLN A 333 0.17 -23.48 -22.77
CA GLN A 333 0.61 -24.78 -23.27
C GLN A 333 1.43 -24.58 -24.54
N ARG A 334 2.69 -25.02 -24.50
CA ARG A 334 3.63 -24.92 -25.64
C ARG A 334 3.76 -26.27 -26.33
N PRO A 335 3.68 -26.30 -27.65
CA PRO A 335 3.91 -27.54 -28.40
C PRO A 335 5.31 -28.10 -28.12
N ASN A 336 5.40 -29.39 -27.83
CA ASN A 336 6.66 -30.11 -27.57
C ASN A 336 7.47 -29.63 -26.36
N ASP A 337 6.85 -28.90 -25.42
CA ASP A 337 7.47 -28.55 -24.17
C ASP A 337 7.05 -29.53 -23.04
N PRO A 338 7.99 -30.40 -22.60
CA PRO A 338 7.67 -31.41 -21.55
C PRO A 338 7.17 -30.82 -20.26
N PHE A 339 7.60 -29.60 -19.88
CA PHE A 339 7.18 -28.94 -18.65
C PHE A 339 5.70 -28.56 -18.72
N THR A 340 5.31 -27.83 -19.76
CA THR A 340 3.90 -27.42 -19.92
C THR A 340 3.00 -28.63 -20.14
N GLU A 341 3.43 -29.65 -20.88
CA GLU A 341 2.68 -30.90 -21.00
C GLU A 341 2.45 -31.59 -19.67
N ALA A 342 3.47 -31.62 -18.78
CA ALA A 342 3.33 -32.17 -17.45
C ALA A 342 2.37 -31.35 -16.57
N VAL A 343 2.46 -30.02 -16.62
CA VAL A 343 1.59 -29.13 -15.85
C VAL A 343 0.14 -29.26 -16.28
N PHE A 344 -0.15 -29.25 -17.58
CA PHE A 344 -1.51 -29.31 -18.09
C PHE A 344 -2.18 -30.70 -17.93
N ASN A 345 -1.41 -31.80 -18.04
CA ASN A 345 -1.97 -33.14 -18.08
C ASN A 345 -1.79 -33.95 -16.78
N ARG A 346 -0.74 -33.66 -15.97
CA ARG A 346 -0.36 -34.50 -14.84
C ARG A 346 -0.42 -33.79 -13.48
N LEU A 347 -0.17 -32.47 -13.43
CA LEU A 347 -0.15 -31.74 -12.17
C LEU A 347 -1.55 -31.67 -11.55
N LYS A 348 -1.64 -31.93 -10.25
CA LYS A 348 -2.92 -31.97 -9.52
C LYS A 348 -2.87 -31.11 -8.26
N LYS A 349 -4.03 -30.63 -7.84
CA LYS A 349 -4.19 -29.95 -6.55
C LYS A 349 -3.63 -30.81 -5.42
N GLY A 350 -2.83 -30.18 -4.57
CA GLY A 350 -2.21 -30.79 -3.40
C GLY A 350 -0.79 -31.29 -3.61
N GLN A 351 -0.33 -31.44 -4.84
CA GLN A 351 1.07 -31.77 -5.15
C GLN A 351 2.02 -30.63 -4.78
N ILE A 352 3.30 -30.97 -4.63
CA ILE A 352 4.38 -30.03 -4.34
C ILE A 352 5.05 -29.59 -5.64
N VAL A 353 5.32 -28.31 -5.73
CA VAL A 353 6.17 -27.70 -6.76
C VAL A 353 7.29 -26.97 -6.04
N ASN A 354 8.53 -27.26 -6.40
CA ASN A 354 9.68 -26.54 -5.85
C ASN A 354 9.86 -25.23 -6.60
N LEU A 355 10.11 -24.15 -5.87
CA LEU A 355 10.34 -22.81 -6.38
C LEU A 355 11.79 -22.43 -6.14
N LYS A 356 12.45 -21.89 -7.17
CA LYS A 356 13.76 -21.26 -7.04
C LYS A 356 13.72 -19.84 -7.56
N GLY A 357 13.94 -18.87 -6.72
CA GLY A 357 13.88 -17.45 -7.06
C GLY A 357 14.08 -16.53 -5.86
N PRO A 358 13.83 -15.23 -6.02
CA PRO A 358 13.40 -14.54 -7.24
C PRO A 358 14.51 -14.40 -8.28
N LYS A 359 14.11 -14.06 -9.53
CA LYS A 359 15.01 -13.78 -10.66
C LYS A 359 14.49 -12.59 -11.45
N GLY A 360 15.42 -11.86 -12.09
CA GLY A 360 15.11 -10.73 -12.97
C GLY A 360 15.07 -9.40 -12.24
N ASP A 361 15.17 -8.34 -13.04
CA ASP A 361 15.25 -6.93 -12.61
C ASP A 361 14.09 -6.08 -13.15
N PHE A 362 13.07 -6.72 -13.70
CA PHE A 362 11.85 -6.08 -14.15
C PHE A 362 10.95 -5.77 -12.94
N VAL A 363 11.25 -4.66 -12.25
CA VAL A 363 10.60 -4.26 -11.00
C VAL A 363 10.13 -2.81 -11.04
N LEU A 364 9.19 -2.46 -10.19
CA LEU A 364 8.69 -1.09 -10.05
C LEU A 364 9.80 -0.15 -9.56
N GLN A 365 9.86 1.05 -10.13
CA GLN A 365 10.71 2.15 -9.64
C GLN A 365 9.95 2.91 -8.55
N GLU A 366 10.01 2.42 -7.32
CA GLU A 366 9.22 2.95 -6.19
C GLU A 366 9.57 4.39 -5.81
N ASP A 367 10.82 4.81 -6.05
CA ASP A 367 11.29 6.18 -5.81
C ASP A 367 10.80 7.18 -6.88
N SER A 368 10.21 6.70 -7.98
CA SER A 368 9.71 7.58 -9.03
C SER A 368 8.36 8.16 -8.66
N THR A 369 8.24 9.49 -8.79
CA THR A 369 6.96 10.21 -8.61
C THR A 369 6.18 10.36 -9.93
N ARG A 370 6.68 9.76 -11.03
CA ARG A 370 6.04 9.84 -12.34
C ARG A 370 4.83 8.91 -12.44
N PRO A 371 3.85 9.27 -13.29
CA PRO A 371 2.81 8.32 -13.69
C PRO A 371 3.42 7.15 -14.46
N ALA A 372 2.73 6.01 -14.48
CA ALA A 372 3.22 4.78 -15.11
C ALA A 372 2.37 4.37 -16.33
N LEU A 373 3.04 3.91 -17.39
CA LEU A 373 2.41 3.23 -18.52
C LEU A 373 2.82 1.75 -18.51
N PHE A 374 1.84 0.87 -18.45
CA PHE A 374 2.01 -0.58 -18.53
C PHE A 374 1.57 -1.07 -19.90
N ILE A 375 2.46 -1.72 -20.63
CA ILE A 375 2.21 -2.24 -21.98
C ILE A 375 2.45 -3.74 -21.96
N ALA A 376 1.39 -4.51 -22.03
CA ALA A 376 1.43 -5.96 -22.04
C ALA A 376 1.08 -6.49 -23.43
N TYR A 377 1.86 -7.44 -23.93
CA TYR A 377 1.46 -8.23 -25.09
C TYR A 377 1.15 -9.66 -24.67
N SER A 378 -0.10 -10.12 -24.93
CA SER A 378 -0.56 -11.49 -24.64
C SER A 378 -0.27 -11.90 -23.18
N HIS A 379 0.53 -12.94 -22.94
CA HIS A 379 0.93 -13.42 -21.60
C HIS A 379 1.92 -12.49 -20.86
N GLY A 380 2.45 -11.46 -21.53
CA GLY A 380 3.16 -10.35 -20.87
C GLY A 380 2.31 -9.63 -19.82
N PHE A 381 1.02 -9.91 -19.80
CA PHE A 381 0.13 -9.46 -18.75
C PHE A 381 0.50 -10.00 -17.35
N ALA A 382 1.10 -11.19 -17.24
CA ALA A 382 1.44 -11.79 -15.94
C ALA A 382 2.36 -10.91 -15.06
N PRO A 383 3.56 -10.48 -15.51
CA PRO A 383 4.39 -9.57 -14.73
C PRO A 383 3.75 -8.18 -14.56
N ILE A 384 3.06 -7.68 -15.58
CA ILE A 384 2.37 -6.39 -15.52
C ILE A 384 1.25 -6.41 -14.47
N LYS A 385 0.49 -7.50 -14.36
CA LYS A 385 -0.51 -7.69 -13.29
C LYS A 385 0.12 -7.55 -11.91
N SER A 386 1.24 -8.23 -11.67
CA SER A 386 1.99 -8.14 -10.41
C SER A 386 2.40 -6.70 -10.08
N LEU A 387 2.93 -5.95 -11.07
CA LEU A 387 3.30 -4.54 -10.92
C LEU A 387 2.09 -3.66 -10.61
N ILE A 388 0.97 -3.84 -11.31
CA ILE A 388 -0.27 -3.07 -11.09
C ILE A 388 -0.83 -3.32 -9.69
N GLU A 389 -0.92 -4.58 -9.27
CA GLU A 389 -1.37 -4.93 -7.92
C GLU A 389 -0.48 -4.29 -6.85
N HIS A 390 0.84 -4.24 -7.11
CA HIS A 390 1.79 -3.61 -6.21
C HIS A 390 1.63 -2.08 -6.16
N VAL A 391 1.44 -1.42 -7.31
CA VAL A 391 1.11 0.02 -7.40
C VAL A 391 -0.16 0.35 -6.62
N ILE A 392 -1.19 -0.49 -6.74
CA ILE A 392 -2.44 -0.34 -5.98
C ILE A 392 -2.19 -0.48 -4.47
N ALA A 393 -1.33 -1.42 -4.06
CA ALA A 393 -0.99 -1.64 -2.65
C ALA A 393 -0.21 -0.47 -2.04
N LEU A 394 0.80 0.05 -2.75
CA LEU A 394 1.63 1.17 -2.31
C LEU A 394 0.88 2.51 -2.30
N ASP A 395 -0.08 2.70 -3.23
CA ASP A 395 -0.82 3.96 -3.42
C ASP A 395 0.10 5.20 -3.53
N THR A 396 1.22 5.05 -4.24
CA THR A 396 2.23 6.13 -4.42
C THR A 396 2.24 6.70 -5.83
N VAL A 397 1.87 5.90 -6.84
CA VAL A 397 1.87 6.32 -8.25
C VAL A 397 0.65 7.20 -8.55
N PRO A 398 0.85 8.42 -9.06
CA PRO A 398 -0.23 9.40 -9.20
C PRO A 398 -1.31 9.00 -10.22
N SER A 399 -0.93 8.31 -11.30
CA SER A 399 -1.85 7.70 -12.27
C SER A 399 -1.12 6.65 -13.08
N PHE A 400 -1.85 5.66 -13.56
CA PHE A 400 -1.28 4.62 -14.40
C PHE A 400 -2.29 4.11 -15.43
N HIS A 401 -1.77 3.68 -16.59
CA HIS A 401 -2.58 3.19 -17.70
C HIS A 401 -2.05 1.83 -18.15
N LEU A 402 -2.94 0.85 -18.23
CA LEU A 402 -2.68 -0.47 -18.81
C LEU A 402 -3.16 -0.51 -20.24
N TYR A 403 -2.23 -0.70 -21.18
CA TYR A 403 -2.49 -1.14 -22.54
C TYR A 403 -2.21 -2.65 -22.64
N TRP A 404 -3.26 -3.42 -22.88
CA TRP A 404 -3.10 -4.86 -23.09
C TRP A 404 -3.39 -5.21 -24.53
N ILE A 405 -2.34 -5.58 -25.27
CA ILE A 405 -2.37 -5.92 -26.69
C ILE A 405 -2.48 -7.43 -26.84
N ALA A 406 -3.37 -7.91 -27.69
CA ALA A 406 -3.55 -9.32 -27.97
C ALA A 406 -3.98 -9.55 -29.41
N SER A 407 -3.59 -10.69 -30.00
CA SER A 407 -3.95 -11.05 -31.37
C SER A 407 -5.43 -11.41 -31.54
N GLN A 408 -6.10 -11.81 -30.46
CA GLN A 408 -7.52 -12.16 -30.43
C GLN A 408 -8.16 -11.70 -29.12
N LYS A 409 -9.46 -11.33 -29.17
CA LYS A 409 -10.21 -10.88 -28.00
C LYS A 409 -10.24 -11.91 -26.85
N SER A 410 -10.24 -13.20 -27.18
CA SER A 410 -10.20 -14.28 -26.19
C SER A 410 -8.88 -14.35 -25.41
N LYS A 411 -7.81 -13.76 -25.93
CA LYS A 411 -6.51 -13.70 -25.26
C LYS A 411 -6.41 -12.60 -24.19
N HIS A 412 -7.40 -11.71 -24.06
CA HIS A 412 -7.57 -10.86 -22.89
C HIS A 412 -8.29 -11.63 -21.78
N TYR A 413 -7.67 -12.69 -21.30
CA TYR A 413 -8.29 -13.71 -20.44
C TYR A 413 -8.72 -13.22 -19.05
N GLN A 414 -8.18 -12.11 -18.56
CA GLN A 414 -8.60 -11.42 -17.33
C GLN A 414 -9.18 -10.01 -17.60
N ASN A 415 -9.79 -9.79 -18.76
CA ASN A 415 -10.35 -8.51 -19.16
C ASN A 415 -11.35 -7.94 -18.13
N ASN A 416 -12.17 -8.79 -17.52
CA ASN A 416 -13.15 -8.35 -16.50
C ASN A 416 -12.46 -7.81 -15.24
N TRP A 417 -11.31 -8.38 -14.87
CA TRP A 417 -10.49 -7.88 -13.78
C TRP A 417 -9.94 -6.48 -14.07
N CYS A 418 -9.34 -6.31 -15.25
CA CYS A 418 -8.79 -5.02 -15.66
C CYS A 418 -9.85 -3.93 -15.71
N ARG A 419 -11.06 -4.26 -16.18
CA ARG A 419 -12.21 -3.34 -16.18
C ARG A 419 -12.65 -3.01 -14.76
N ALA A 420 -12.78 -4.02 -13.89
CA ALA A 420 -13.17 -3.79 -12.50
C ALA A 420 -12.19 -2.89 -11.75
N TRP A 421 -10.89 -3.01 -12.02
CA TRP A 421 -9.90 -2.10 -11.48
C TRP A 421 -10.08 -0.67 -12.01
N ALA A 422 -10.25 -0.50 -13.32
CA ALA A 422 -10.43 0.81 -13.93
C ALA A 422 -11.74 1.49 -13.48
N ASP A 423 -12.81 0.71 -13.26
CA ASP A 423 -14.09 1.22 -12.75
C ASP A 423 -14.02 1.64 -11.28
N ALA A 424 -13.09 1.05 -10.52
CA ALA A 424 -13.00 1.26 -9.08
C ALA A 424 -11.94 2.28 -8.66
N LEU A 425 -10.95 2.54 -9.52
CA LEU A 425 -9.78 3.37 -9.22
C LEU A 425 -9.74 4.56 -10.19
N ASP A 426 -9.90 5.76 -9.67
CA ASP A 426 -9.91 7.01 -10.47
C ASP A 426 -8.56 7.29 -11.17
N ASN A 427 -7.47 6.69 -10.68
CA ASN A 427 -6.13 6.87 -11.20
C ASN A 427 -5.66 5.73 -12.12
N LEU A 428 -6.49 4.71 -12.38
CA LEU A 428 -6.20 3.62 -13.32
C LEU A 428 -7.04 3.76 -14.59
N HIS A 429 -6.37 3.69 -15.73
CA HIS A 429 -7.00 3.56 -17.03
C HIS A 429 -6.67 2.19 -17.65
N TYR A 430 -7.60 1.63 -18.41
CA TYR A 430 -7.41 0.37 -19.10
C TYR A 430 -7.89 0.44 -20.54
N THR A 431 -7.00 0.10 -21.49
CA THR A 431 -7.30 0.04 -22.92
C THR A 431 -6.86 -1.31 -23.50
N PRO A 432 -7.81 -2.22 -23.77
CA PRO A 432 -7.51 -3.43 -24.54
C PRO A 432 -7.31 -3.08 -26.02
N LEU A 433 -6.20 -3.52 -26.61
CA LEU A 433 -5.86 -3.32 -28.02
C LEU A 433 -5.76 -4.67 -28.73
N MET A 434 -6.00 -4.63 -30.04
CA MET A 434 -5.94 -5.81 -30.90
C MET A 434 -4.83 -5.63 -31.93
N ALA A 435 -3.79 -6.47 -31.85
CA ALA A 435 -2.75 -6.56 -32.87
C ALA A 435 -2.12 -7.95 -32.88
N ASP A 436 -1.81 -8.48 -34.03
CA ASP A 436 -0.98 -9.66 -34.17
C ASP A 436 0.49 -9.25 -34.14
N ALA A 437 1.34 -9.98 -33.39
CA ALA A 437 2.77 -9.69 -33.30
C ALA A 437 3.51 -9.86 -34.65
N HIS A 438 2.93 -10.63 -35.57
CA HIS A 438 3.47 -10.84 -36.94
C HIS A 438 2.92 -9.84 -37.95
N ASP A 439 1.94 -9.02 -37.58
CA ASP A 439 1.41 -7.92 -38.41
C ASP A 439 2.01 -6.59 -37.96
N GLU A 440 3.12 -6.20 -38.57
CA GLU A 440 3.84 -4.96 -38.24
C GLU A 440 2.92 -3.74 -38.31
N THR A 441 1.98 -3.72 -39.25
CA THR A 441 1.05 -2.57 -39.43
C THR A 441 0.08 -2.41 -38.26
N LEU A 442 -0.52 -3.50 -37.78
CA LEU A 442 -1.42 -3.48 -36.66
C LEU A 442 -0.67 -3.18 -35.33
N LEU A 443 0.55 -3.69 -35.23
CA LEU A 443 1.42 -3.41 -34.10
C LEU A 443 1.81 -1.93 -34.04
N GLU A 444 2.24 -1.35 -35.16
CA GLU A 444 2.53 0.10 -35.27
C GLU A 444 1.30 0.96 -34.98
N GLN A 445 0.12 0.55 -35.44
CA GLN A 445 -1.13 1.27 -35.11
C GLN A 445 -1.42 1.27 -33.61
N SER A 446 -1.23 0.13 -32.94
CA SER A 446 -1.43 0.01 -31.49
C SER A 446 -0.45 0.88 -30.71
N LEU A 447 0.83 0.88 -31.08
CA LEU A 447 1.85 1.73 -30.47
C LEU A 447 1.62 3.23 -30.78
N THR A 448 1.18 3.54 -32.00
CA THR A 448 0.81 4.92 -32.39
C THR A 448 -0.36 5.44 -31.57
N GLN A 449 -1.32 4.57 -31.22
CA GLN A 449 -2.41 4.97 -30.31
C GLN A 449 -1.88 5.37 -28.94
N ILE A 450 -0.96 4.62 -28.36
CA ILE A 450 -0.32 4.93 -27.05
C ILE A 450 0.38 6.29 -27.11
N ILE A 451 1.13 6.55 -28.20
CA ILE A 451 1.84 7.81 -28.39
C ILE A 451 0.89 8.99 -28.57
N LYS A 452 -0.25 8.78 -29.26
CA LYS A 452 -1.27 9.81 -29.40
C LYS A 452 -1.95 10.16 -28.07
N ASP A 453 -2.21 9.13 -27.25
CA ASP A 453 -2.81 9.32 -25.92
C ASP A 453 -1.83 10.01 -24.98
N TYR A 454 -0.53 9.75 -25.14
CA TYR A 454 0.55 10.29 -24.30
C TYR A 454 1.70 10.88 -25.13
N PRO A 455 1.54 12.09 -25.67
CA PRO A 455 2.55 12.70 -26.56
C PRO A 455 3.84 13.10 -25.85
N LYS A 456 3.85 13.17 -24.52
CA LYS A 456 5.02 13.49 -23.69
C LYS A 456 5.45 12.25 -22.89
N LEU A 457 6.03 11.26 -23.56
CA LEU A 457 6.44 10.01 -22.92
C LEU A 457 7.53 10.17 -21.86
N ASN A 458 8.32 11.23 -21.93
CA ASN A 458 9.36 11.55 -20.93
C ASN A 458 8.79 11.90 -19.54
N ASP A 459 7.48 12.14 -19.41
CA ASP A 459 6.83 12.38 -18.13
C ASP A 459 6.43 11.07 -17.41
N PHE A 460 6.65 9.90 -18.03
CA PHE A 460 6.18 8.59 -17.56
C PHE A 460 7.31 7.59 -17.30
N GLU A 461 7.08 6.66 -16.35
CA GLU A 461 7.78 5.38 -16.29
C GLU A 461 7.02 4.37 -17.16
N VAL A 462 7.69 3.69 -18.07
CA VAL A 462 7.07 2.77 -19.04
C VAL A 462 7.56 1.35 -18.82
N TYR A 463 6.62 0.44 -18.58
CA TYR A 463 6.88 -0.98 -18.33
C TYR A 463 6.31 -1.81 -19.47
N ILE A 464 7.14 -2.59 -20.15
CA ILE A 464 6.75 -3.36 -21.34
C ILE A 464 7.09 -4.83 -21.13
N ALA A 465 6.11 -5.72 -21.30
CA ALA A 465 6.33 -7.15 -21.22
C ALA A 465 5.66 -7.87 -22.39
N GLY A 466 6.40 -8.77 -23.03
CA GLY A 466 5.93 -9.51 -24.20
C GLY A 466 7.04 -10.27 -24.92
N PRO A 467 6.77 -10.81 -26.13
CA PRO A 467 7.78 -11.44 -26.97
C PRO A 467 8.90 -10.49 -27.36
N GLU A 468 10.08 -11.03 -27.66
CA GLU A 468 11.27 -10.26 -28.04
C GLU A 468 11.04 -9.32 -29.25
N ALA A 469 10.37 -9.82 -30.27
CA ALA A 469 10.03 -9.03 -31.47
C ALA A 469 9.17 -7.81 -31.12
N PHE A 470 8.13 -8.01 -30.29
CA PHE A 470 7.27 -6.93 -29.81
C PHE A 470 8.04 -5.89 -29.00
N ILE A 471 8.85 -6.34 -28.02
CA ILE A 471 9.62 -5.44 -27.17
C ILE A 471 10.61 -4.61 -27.97
N THR A 472 11.28 -5.23 -28.95
CA THR A 472 12.24 -4.54 -29.84
C THR A 472 11.55 -3.44 -30.65
N ALA A 473 10.41 -3.75 -31.26
CA ALA A 473 9.63 -2.78 -32.04
C ALA A 473 9.08 -1.65 -31.13
N ALA A 474 8.51 -2.00 -29.97
CA ALA A 474 7.97 -1.04 -29.03
C ALA A 474 9.06 -0.08 -28.49
N LYS A 475 10.22 -0.61 -28.08
CA LYS A 475 11.37 0.21 -27.64
C LYS A 475 11.82 1.17 -28.71
N ALA A 476 12.03 0.69 -29.94
CA ALA A 476 12.48 1.51 -31.06
C ALA A 476 11.53 2.67 -31.30
N MET A 477 10.23 2.40 -31.35
CA MET A 477 9.19 3.40 -31.62
C MET A 477 9.05 4.41 -30.48
N LEU A 478 9.00 3.96 -29.22
CA LEU A 478 8.85 4.85 -28.06
C LEU A 478 10.11 5.73 -27.87
N HIS A 479 11.31 5.21 -28.13
CA HIS A 479 12.54 6.02 -28.10
C HIS A 479 12.58 7.08 -29.21
N GLN A 480 12.08 6.78 -30.43
CA GLN A 480 11.90 7.79 -31.49
C GLN A 480 10.98 8.93 -31.04
N HIS A 481 10.03 8.65 -30.15
CA HIS A 481 9.11 9.63 -29.53
C HIS A 481 9.59 10.13 -28.17
N HIS A 482 10.92 10.20 -27.98
CA HIS A 482 11.59 10.84 -26.83
C HIS A 482 11.40 10.15 -25.47
N LEU A 483 11.06 8.85 -25.41
CA LEU A 483 11.13 8.11 -24.16
C LEU A 483 12.59 7.87 -23.77
N PRO A 484 13.06 8.33 -22.61
CA PRO A 484 14.43 8.06 -22.15
C PRO A 484 14.62 6.55 -21.86
N ALA A 485 15.82 6.03 -22.16
CA ALA A 485 16.14 4.62 -21.92
C ALA A 485 16.05 4.25 -20.43
N SER A 486 16.35 5.20 -19.52
CA SER A 486 16.25 5.01 -18.07
C SER A 486 14.81 4.90 -17.53
N GLN A 487 13.82 5.31 -18.34
CA GLN A 487 12.40 5.25 -17.99
C GLN A 487 11.67 4.10 -18.73
N CYS A 488 12.39 3.29 -19.51
CA CYS A 488 11.86 2.19 -20.29
C CYS A 488 12.32 0.86 -19.68
N HIS A 489 11.44 0.21 -18.95
CA HIS A 489 11.68 -1.07 -18.28
C HIS A 489 11.05 -2.19 -19.10
N THR A 490 11.82 -3.22 -19.41
CA THR A 490 11.33 -4.30 -20.31
C THR A 490 11.74 -5.67 -19.83
N ASP A 491 10.87 -6.66 -19.97
CA ASP A 491 11.26 -8.05 -19.82
C ASP A 491 10.65 -8.93 -20.93
N ILE A 492 11.44 -9.89 -21.38
CA ILE A 492 11.13 -10.76 -22.51
C ILE A 492 10.46 -12.03 -22.00
N LEU A 493 9.33 -12.36 -22.58
CA LEU A 493 8.75 -13.70 -22.47
C LEU A 493 9.57 -14.64 -23.38
N ASN A 494 10.14 -15.66 -22.78
CA ASN A 494 10.79 -16.72 -23.58
C ASN A 494 9.72 -17.48 -24.35
N GLU A 495 9.44 -17.04 -25.57
CA GLU A 495 8.76 -17.83 -26.59
C GLU A 495 9.84 -18.69 -27.27
N MET A 496 9.86 -20.00 -27.03
CA MET A 496 10.55 -20.95 -27.90
C MET A 496 9.54 -21.62 -28.78
#